data_d10ed0e1e68cbf89df2c6267605b4335
#
_entry.id   d10ed0e1e68cbf89df2c6267605b4335
#
_cell.length_a   1.000
_cell.length_b   1.000
_cell.length_c   1.000
_cell.angle_alpha   90.00
_cell.angle_beta   90.00
_cell.angle_gamma   90.00
#
_symmetry.space_group_name_H-M   'P 1'
#
loop_
_entity.id
_entity.type
_entity.pdbx_description
1 polymer ?
#
loop_
_entity_poly.entity_id
_entity_poly.type
_entity_poly.pdbx_seq_one_letter_code
_entity_poly.pdbx_strand_id
1 'polypeptide(L)'
;MMGILESIKRFFVLPEKDNDILKSNCFKVDYLVIDLELTGLNAKQDEIVSIAWVPISHQRIQIGQCQHFINNQVSNLNQSPVFHGIVNTTIAAGVPLNEALKALNELLDDKILIFHNQQLDWGFLRIAFNKAGLLHKPLAILDTMNIEHKRLARQGHVIAQDSLTLSSCRERYRLPEYNCHNALTDAMATAELFLAQANQISRGKPLLVKHLM
;
A
#
# COMPACT_ATOMS: atom_id res chain seq x y z
N MET A 1 -3.13 -41.78 9.15
CA MET A 1 -2.26 -40.62 9.44
C MET A 1 -1.71 -39.96 8.13
N MET A 2 -2.56 -39.89 7.09
CA MET A 2 -2.18 -39.37 5.74
C MET A 2 -3.01 -38.16 5.26
N GLY A 3 -3.81 -37.56 6.13
CA GLY A 3 -4.77 -36.51 5.74
C GLY A 3 -4.36 -35.08 6.09
N ILE A 4 -3.33 -34.82 6.90
CA ILE A 4 -2.99 -33.47 7.39
C ILE A 4 -1.91 -32.81 6.53
N LEU A 5 -1.04 -33.55 5.87
CA LEU A 5 0.00 -33.00 5.00
C LEU A 5 -0.51 -32.52 3.62
N GLU A 6 -1.61 -33.07 3.12
CA GLU A 6 -2.21 -32.59 1.85
C GLU A 6 -3.01 -31.31 2.00
N SER A 7 -3.60 -31.04 3.17
CA SER A 7 -4.32 -29.78 3.43
C SER A 7 -3.39 -28.56 3.47
N ILE A 8 -2.14 -28.72 3.87
CA ILE A 8 -1.19 -27.59 3.98
C ILE A 8 -0.66 -27.19 2.60
N LYS A 9 -0.56 -28.10 1.65
CA LYS A 9 -0.11 -27.79 0.28
C LYS A 9 -1.13 -27.00 -0.55
N ARG A 10 -2.40 -27.05 -0.20
CA ARG A 10 -3.48 -26.31 -0.93
C ARG A 10 -3.52 -24.82 -0.60
N PHE A 11 -2.84 -24.35 0.44
CA PHE A 11 -2.83 -22.95 0.86
C PHE A 11 -1.77 -22.08 0.14
N PHE A 12 -0.87 -22.67 -0.65
CA PHE A 12 0.24 -21.95 -1.29
C PHE A 12 0.28 -22.02 -2.82
N VAL A 13 -0.74 -22.62 -3.45
CA VAL A 13 -0.84 -22.56 -4.92
C VAL A 13 -1.59 -21.28 -5.26
N LEU A 14 -0.86 -20.22 -5.61
CA LEU A 14 -1.45 -19.05 -6.26
C LEU A 14 -2.16 -19.52 -7.53
N PRO A 15 -3.35 -18.98 -7.88
CA PRO A 15 -4.00 -19.21 -9.17
C PRO A 15 -3.00 -18.96 -10.30
N GLU A 16 -3.12 -19.68 -11.42
CA GLU A 16 -2.19 -19.54 -12.56
C GLU A 16 -2.06 -18.09 -13.05
N LYS A 17 -3.15 -17.31 -12.99
CA LYS A 17 -3.17 -15.89 -13.35
C LYS A 17 -2.23 -15.04 -12.45
N ASP A 18 -2.14 -15.36 -11.16
CA ASP A 18 -1.24 -14.68 -10.21
C ASP A 18 0.23 -15.00 -10.51
N ASN A 19 0.53 -16.19 -11.03
CA ASN A 19 1.90 -16.59 -11.37
C ASN A 19 2.44 -15.87 -12.62
N ASP A 20 1.60 -15.50 -13.56
CA ASP A 20 2.01 -14.81 -14.78
C ASP A 20 2.33 -13.34 -14.52
N ILE A 21 1.57 -12.66 -13.65
CA ILE A 21 1.85 -11.28 -13.28
C ILE A 21 3.21 -11.14 -12.56
N LEU A 22 3.57 -12.14 -11.73
CA LEU A 22 4.86 -12.15 -11.04
C LEU A 22 6.06 -12.30 -11.98
N LYS A 23 5.86 -12.90 -13.13
CA LYS A 23 6.87 -13.05 -14.21
C LYS A 23 6.85 -11.89 -15.20
N SER A 24 5.89 -11.00 -15.09
CA SER A 24 5.81 -9.83 -15.96
C SER A 24 6.89 -8.82 -15.64
N ASN A 25 7.29 -8.05 -16.66
CA ASN A 25 8.18 -6.91 -16.46
C ASN A 25 7.45 -5.84 -15.64
N CYS A 26 8.02 -5.43 -14.50
CA CYS A 26 7.42 -4.45 -13.59
C CYS A 26 7.12 -3.09 -14.25
N PHE A 27 7.76 -2.76 -15.37
CA PHE A 27 7.51 -1.54 -16.11
C PHE A 27 6.34 -1.64 -17.10
N LYS A 28 5.72 -2.82 -17.23
CA LYS A 28 4.60 -3.10 -18.14
C LYS A 28 3.30 -3.47 -17.44
N VAL A 29 3.27 -3.36 -16.12
CA VAL A 29 2.08 -3.63 -15.31
C VAL A 29 1.60 -2.36 -14.65
N ASP A 30 0.32 -2.34 -14.30
CA ASP A 30 -0.32 -1.21 -13.62
C ASP A 30 -0.34 -1.46 -12.12
N TYR A 31 -0.23 -0.37 -11.36
CA TYR A 31 -0.19 -0.39 -9.90
C TYR A 31 -1.23 0.55 -9.32
N LEU A 32 -1.62 0.26 -8.09
CA LEU A 32 -2.40 1.16 -7.26
C LEU A 32 -1.69 1.32 -5.92
N VAL A 33 -1.17 2.50 -5.68
CA VAL A 33 -0.52 2.86 -4.41
C VAL A 33 -1.60 3.34 -3.46
N ILE A 34 -1.65 2.79 -2.25
CA ILE A 34 -2.69 3.10 -1.27
C ILE A 34 -2.01 3.49 0.04
N ASP A 35 -2.60 4.47 0.72
CA ASP A 35 -2.20 4.89 2.05
C ASP A 35 -3.43 5.22 2.91
N LEU A 36 -3.34 5.02 4.21
CA LEU A 36 -4.41 5.21 5.19
C LEU A 36 -3.99 6.12 6.32
N GLU A 37 -4.92 6.97 6.79
CA GLU A 37 -4.83 7.53 8.14
C GLU A 37 -5.73 6.75 9.09
N LEU A 38 -5.25 6.49 10.29
CA LEU A 38 -5.84 5.57 11.24
C LEU A 38 -6.00 6.23 12.61
N THR A 39 -6.96 5.78 13.42
CA THR A 39 -7.10 6.24 14.81
C THR A 39 -6.08 5.60 15.75
N GLY A 40 -5.39 4.54 15.30
CA GLY A 40 -4.37 3.79 16.03
C GLY A 40 -3.83 2.64 15.18
N LEU A 41 -3.06 1.74 15.78
CA LEU A 41 -2.32 0.69 15.05
C LEU A 41 -2.96 -0.71 15.12
N ASN A 42 -4.05 -0.87 15.85
CA ASN A 42 -4.71 -2.16 16.03
C ASN A 42 -5.94 -2.29 15.12
N ALA A 43 -5.82 -2.96 13.99
CA ALA A 43 -6.89 -3.11 13.00
C ALA A 43 -8.18 -3.79 13.52
N LYS A 44 -8.17 -4.38 14.72
CA LYS A 44 -9.38 -4.96 15.35
C LYS A 44 -10.13 -3.96 16.20
N GLN A 45 -9.50 -2.88 16.64
CA GLN A 45 -10.01 -1.90 17.61
C GLN A 45 -10.07 -0.49 17.06
N ASP A 46 -9.13 -0.16 16.17
CA ASP A 46 -8.99 1.15 15.59
C ASP A 46 -9.69 1.25 14.22
N GLU A 47 -9.88 2.48 13.75
CA GLU A 47 -10.70 2.81 12.59
C GLU A 47 -9.86 3.48 11.50
N ILE A 48 -10.29 3.31 10.24
CA ILE A 48 -9.76 4.06 9.11
C ILE A 48 -10.38 5.47 9.14
N VAL A 49 -9.54 6.48 9.27
CA VAL A 49 -9.91 7.90 9.25
C VAL A 49 -9.98 8.45 7.83
N SER A 50 -8.97 8.13 7.03
CA SER A 50 -8.98 8.46 5.61
C SER A 50 -8.30 7.38 4.78
N ILE A 51 -8.64 7.37 3.49
CA ILE A 51 -8.05 6.46 2.51
C ILE A 51 -7.75 7.26 1.25
N ALA A 52 -6.55 7.09 0.72
CA ALA A 52 -6.16 7.66 -0.55
C ALA A 52 -5.49 6.63 -1.45
N TRP A 53 -5.58 6.86 -2.75
CA TRP A 53 -4.85 6.06 -3.73
C TRP A 53 -4.35 6.85 -4.91
N VAL A 54 -3.24 6.37 -5.45
CA VAL A 54 -2.50 6.95 -6.56
C VAL A 54 -2.23 5.85 -7.58
N PRO A 55 -2.88 5.87 -8.75
CA PRO A 55 -2.60 4.90 -9.81
C PRO A 55 -1.27 5.20 -10.51
N ILE A 56 -0.54 4.13 -10.85
CA ILE A 56 0.63 4.19 -11.74
C ILE A 56 0.34 3.32 -12.96
N SER A 57 0.40 3.92 -14.14
CA SER A 57 0.27 3.22 -15.40
C SER A 57 1.35 3.69 -16.37
N HIS A 58 1.93 2.76 -17.15
CA HIS A 58 3.01 3.04 -18.09
C HIS A 58 4.20 3.80 -17.46
N GLN A 59 4.58 3.44 -16.22
CA GLN A 59 5.64 4.09 -15.43
C GLN A 59 5.36 5.57 -15.11
N ARG A 60 4.11 6.00 -15.14
CA ARG A 60 3.69 7.37 -14.84
C ARG A 60 2.61 7.40 -13.79
N ILE A 61 2.75 8.28 -12.85
CA ILE A 61 1.70 8.58 -11.86
C ILE A 61 0.55 9.27 -12.59
N GLN A 62 -0.67 8.75 -12.40
CA GLN A 62 -1.89 9.25 -13.03
C GLN A 62 -2.57 10.27 -12.11
N ILE A 63 -2.00 11.47 -12.00
CA ILE A 63 -2.42 12.51 -11.04
C ILE A 63 -3.93 12.80 -11.13
N GLY A 64 -4.48 12.86 -12.33
CA GLY A 64 -5.91 13.11 -12.56
C GLY A 64 -6.86 11.99 -12.10
N GLN A 65 -6.31 10.83 -11.69
CA GLN A 65 -7.06 9.67 -11.20
C GLN A 65 -6.80 9.39 -9.71
N CYS A 66 -6.02 10.25 -9.04
CA CYS A 66 -5.83 10.15 -7.59
C CYS A 66 -7.13 10.48 -6.88
N GLN A 67 -7.40 9.78 -5.79
CA GLN A 67 -8.57 10.05 -4.95
C GLN A 67 -8.19 10.01 -3.47
N HIS A 68 -8.93 10.77 -2.67
CA HIS A 68 -8.79 10.85 -1.23
C HIS A 68 -10.17 10.97 -0.61
N PHE A 69 -10.48 10.09 0.32
CA PHE A 69 -11.76 10.05 1.04
C PHE A 69 -11.51 10.16 2.54
N ILE A 70 -12.32 10.99 3.18
CA ILE A 70 -12.39 11.07 4.64
C ILE A 70 -13.60 10.26 5.10
N ASN A 71 -13.41 9.39 6.07
CA ASN A 71 -14.48 8.58 6.65
C ASN A 71 -15.29 9.40 7.66
N ASN A 72 -16.56 9.67 7.38
CA ASN A 72 -17.43 10.43 8.29
C ASN A 72 -18.06 9.58 9.40
N GLN A 73 -17.74 8.28 9.46
CA GLN A 73 -18.28 7.34 10.45
C GLN A 73 -17.27 7.00 11.55
N VAL A 74 -16.16 7.73 11.63
CA VAL A 74 -15.17 7.54 12.72
C VAL A 74 -15.82 7.92 14.05
N SER A 75 -15.81 6.97 14.99
CA SER A 75 -16.47 7.15 16.28
C SER A 75 -15.64 8.01 17.24
N ASN A 76 -14.32 7.86 17.22
CA ASN A 76 -13.39 8.61 18.07
C ASN A 76 -12.01 8.72 17.42
N LEU A 77 -11.54 9.93 17.24
CA LEU A 77 -10.22 10.20 16.69
C LEU A 77 -9.08 9.95 17.70
N ASN A 78 -9.39 9.84 19.00
CA ASN A 78 -8.38 9.71 20.05
C ASN A 78 -7.31 10.81 19.94
N GLN A 79 -6.02 10.44 19.94
CA GLN A 79 -4.88 11.35 19.76
C GLN A 79 -4.39 11.42 18.29
N SER A 80 -5.03 10.72 17.38
CA SER A 80 -4.58 10.64 15.97
C SER A 80 -4.54 11.98 15.23
N PRO A 81 -5.38 12.99 15.56
CA PRO A 81 -5.26 14.34 14.95
C PRO A 81 -3.90 15.01 15.17
N VAL A 82 -3.17 14.63 16.21
CA VAL A 82 -1.81 15.14 16.47
C VAL A 82 -0.85 14.73 15.33
N PHE A 83 -1.13 13.59 14.67
CA PHE A 83 -0.30 13.07 13.60
C PHE A 83 -0.80 13.53 12.22
N HIS A 84 -2.06 13.28 11.86
CA HIS A 84 -2.57 13.53 10.51
C HIS A 84 -3.37 14.85 10.36
N GLY A 85 -3.59 15.59 11.44
CA GLY A 85 -4.27 16.90 11.41
C GLY A 85 -5.76 16.87 11.03
N ILE A 86 -6.37 15.70 10.81
CA ILE A 86 -7.78 15.58 10.49
C ILE A 86 -8.59 15.78 11.77
N VAL A 87 -9.47 16.78 11.75
CA VAL A 87 -10.30 17.16 12.90
C VAL A 87 -11.79 16.87 12.65
N ASN A 88 -12.61 16.96 13.70
CA ASN A 88 -14.04 16.60 13.62
C ASN A 88 -14.82 17.37 12.52
N THR A 89 -14.46 18.61 12.23
CA THR A 89 -15.08 19.37 11.13
C THR A 89 -14.77 18.78 9.76
N THR A 90 -13.55 18.27 9.57
CA THR A 90 -13.13 17.57 8.35
C THR A 90 -13.86 16.23 8.23
N ILE A 91 -13.97 15.49 9.34
CA ILE A 91 -14.73 14.22 9.39
C ILE A 91 -16.18 14.45 8.97
N ALA A 92 -16.85 15.48 9.51
CA ALA A 92 -18.25 15.76 9.20
C ALA A 92 -18.52 16.04 7.72
N ALA A 93 -17.52 16.51 6.96
CA ALA A 93 -17.61 16.74 5.53
C ALA A 93 -17.25 15.52 4.66
N GLY A 94 -16.88 14.42 5.29
CA GLY A 94 -16.49 13.17 4.61
C GLY A 94 -17.67 12.35 4.09
N VAL A 95 -17.38 11.13 3.69
CA VAL A 95 -18.34 10.13 3.19
C VAL A 95 -18.28 8.86 4.03
N PRO A 96 -19.32 8.00 4.01
CA PRO A 96 -19.25 6.70 4.63
C PRO A 96 -18.10 5.85 4.09
N LEU A 97 -17.34 5.17 4.95
CA LEU A 97 -16.21 4.34 4.56
C LEU A 97 -16.58 3.34 3.46
N ASN A 98 -17.77 2.79 3.50
CA ASN A 98 -18.24 1.82 2.50
C ASN A 98 -18.31 2.39 1.08
N GLU A 99 -18.53 3.69 0.91
CA GLU A 99 -18.49 4.35 -0.41
C GLU A 99 -17.06 4.39 -0.95
N ALA A 100 -16.09 4.79 -0.12
CA ALA A 100 -14.67 4.78 -0.47
C ALA A 100 -14.19 3.36 -0.81
N LEU A 101 -14.60 2.35 -0.02
CA LEU A 101 -14.24 0.95 -0.26
C LEU A 101 -14.83 0.41 -1.57
N LYS A 102 -16.06 0.78 -1.93
CA LYS A 102 -16.67 0.40 -3.22
C LYS A 102 -15.91 1.03 -4.38
N ALA A 103 -15.63 2.33 -4.31
CA ALA A 103 -14.85 3.03 -5.34
C ALA A 103 -13.45 2.44 -5.50
N LEU A 104 -12.78 2.09 -4.38
CA LEU A 104 -11.50 1.40 -4.43
C LEU A 104 -11.62 0.02 -5.07
N ASN A 105 -12.64 -0.77 -4.68
CA ASN A 105 -12.84 -2.12 -5.18
C ASN A 105 -12.98 -2.20 -6.70
N GLU A 106 -13.59 -1.19 -7.33
CA GLU A 106 -13.72 -1.08 -8.79
C GLU A 106 -12.37 -0.90 -9.51
N LEU A 107 -11.34 -0.47 -8.78
CA LEU A 107 -10.00 -0.22 -9.34
C LEU A 107 -9.01 -1.36 -9.12
N LEU A 108 -9.37 -2.35 -8.29
CA LEU A 108 -8.41 -3.38 -7.86
C LEU A 108 -8.15 -4.46 -8.92
N ASP A 109 -9.07 -4.65 -9.86
CA ASP A 109 -8.91 -5.64 -10.92
C ASP A 109 -7.70 -5.32 -11.80
N ASP A 110 -6.90 -6.35 -12.07
CA ASP A 110 -5.71 -6.29 -12.91
C ASP A 110 -4.57 -5.35 -12.43
N LYS A 111 -4.60 -4.89 -11.16
CA LYS A 111 -3.54 -4.05 -10.57
C LYS A 111 -2.81 -4.74 -9.44
N ILE A 112 -1.54 -4.39 -9.31
CA ILE A 112 -0.71 -4.74 -8.16
C ILE A 112 -0.84 -3.61 -7.13
N LEU A 113 -1.11 -3.96 -5.87
CA LEU A 113 -1.17 -2.98 -4.80
C LEU A 113 0.23 -2.65 -4.29
N ILE A 114 0.42 -1.38 -3.93
CA ILE A 114 1.67 -0.90 -3.32
C ILE A 114 1.33 -0.16 -2.04
N PHE A 115 2.09 -0.46 -0.99
CA PHE A 115 2.05 0.23 0.30
C PHE A 115 3.46 0.61 0.75
N HIS A 116 3.52 1.49 1.74
CA HIS A 116 4.70 1.66 2.58
C HIS A 116 4.36 1.14 3.99
N ASN A 117 4.83 -0.08 4.34
CA ASN A 117 4.39 -0.87 5.50
C ASN A 117 3.03 -1.58 5.29
N GLN A 118 2.99 -2.46 4.29
CA GLN A 118 1.77 -3.21 3.91
C GLN A 118 1.08 -3.94 5.08
N GLN A 119 1.82 -4.35 6.12
CA GLN A 119 1.23 -5.10 7.24
C GLN A 119 0.19 -4.27 7.98
N LEU A 120 0.41 -2.96 8.10
CA LEU A 120 -0.51 -2.05 8.73
C LEU A 120 -1.72 -1.80 7.80
N ASP A 121 -1.50 -1.15 6.67
CA ASP A 121 -2.59 -0.68 5.80
C ASP A 121 -3.43 -1.82 5.23
N TRP A 122 -2.80 -2.85 4.69
CA TRP A 122 -3.53 -4.02 4.18
C TRP A 122 -4.26 -4.78 5.30
N GLY A 123 -3.71 -4.77 6.51
CA GLY A 123 -4.37 -5.31 7.70
C GLY A 123 -5.73 -4.66 7.96
N PHE A 124 -5.80 -3.34 7.93
CA PHE A 124 -7.04 -2.55 8.08
C PHE A 124 -7.98 -2.73 6.89
N LEU A 125 -7.47 -2.58 5.66
CA LEU A 125 -8.29 -2.71 4.45
C LEU A 125 -8.94 -4.08 4.34
N ARG A 126 -8.21 -5.16 4.60
CA ARG A 126 -8.75 -6.51 4.56
C ARG A 126 -9.93 -6.71 5.52
N ILE A 127 -9.85 -6.15 6.72
CA ILE A 127 -10.94 -6.21 7.70
C ILE A 127 -12.12 -5.35 7.21
N ALA A 128 -11.85 -4.15 6.69
CA ALA A 128 -12.88 -3.25 6.18
C ALA A 128 -13.61 -3.86 4.97
N PHE A 129 -12.90 -4.42 4.00
CA PHE A 129 -13.49 -5.13 2.86
C PHE A 129 -14.35 -6.31 3.28
N ASN A 130 -13.87 -7.13 4.23
CA ASN A 130 -14.66 -8.26 4.76
C ASN A 130 -15.96 -7.78 5.44
N LYS A 131 -15.89 -6.72 6.25
CA LYS A 131 -17.09 -6.14 6.90
C LYS A 131 -18.07 -5.56 5.87
N ALA A 132 -17.57 -5.01 4.77
CA ALA A 132 -18.38 -4.46 3.69
C ALA A 132 -18.96 -5.53 2.74
N GLY A 133 -18.58 -6.81 2.91
CA GLY A 133 -18.96 -7.89 1.99
C GLY A 133 -18.24 -7.81 0.63
N LEU A 134 -17.18 -7.03 0.55
CA LEU A 134 -16.35 -6.87 -0.64
C LEU A 134 -15.16 -7.83 -0.54
N LEU A 135 -15.29 -9.01 -1.13
CA LEU A 135 -14.23 -10.01 -1.14
C LEU A 135 -13.32 -9.72 -2.33
N HIS A 136 -12.15 -9.16 -2.07
CA HIS A 136 -11.13 -8.96 -3.09
C HIS A 136 -9.81 -9.62 -2.67
N LYS A 137 -9.21 -10.35 -3.61
CA LYS A 137 -7.86 -10.87 -3.46
C LYS A 137 -6.99 -10.14 -4.47
N PRO A 138 -6.06 -9.29 -4.04
CA PRO A 138 -5.16 -8.59 -4.95
C PRO A 138 -4.28 -9.58 -5.73
N LEU A 139 -3.92 -9.25 -6.97
CA LEU A 139 -3.01 -10.04 -7.79
C LEU A 139 -1.64 -10.22 -7.13
N ALA A 140 -1.11 -9.15 -6.56
CA ALA A 140 0.08 -9.12 -5.74
C ALA A 140 0.08 -7.87 -4.88
N ILE A 141 0.88 -7.88 -3.81
CA ILE A 141 1.14 -6.71 -2.97
C ILE A 141 2.64 -6.48 -2.91
N LEU A 142 3.06 -5.26 -3.16
CA LEU A 142 4.44 -4.80 -2.99
C LEU A 142 4.51 -3.83 -1.80
N ASP A 143 5.65 -3.83 -1.14
CA ASP A 143 5.92 -2.97 0.01
C ASP A 143 7.25 -2.24 -0.20
N THR A 144 7.19 -0.93 -0.37
CA THR A 144 8.38 -0.09 -0.59
C THR A 144 9.35 -0.13 0.59
N MET A 145 8.84 -0.32 1.82
CA MET A 145 9.67 -0.55 3.00
C MET A 145 10.46 -1.87 2.89
N ASN A 146 9.79 -2.95 2.49
CA ASN A 146 10.42 -4.27 2.32
C ASN A 146 11.43 -4.28 1.15
N ILE A 147 11.12 -3.60 0.05
CA ILE A 147 12.06 -3.41 -1.08
C ILE A 147 13.33 -2.74 -0.58
N GLU A 148 13.21 -1.65 0.19
CA GLU A 148 14.35 -0.93 0.74
C GLU A 148 15.13 -1.76 1.75
N HIS A 149 14.45 -2.46 2.65
CA HIS A 149 15.05 -3.36 3.61
C HIS A 149 15.94 -4.41 2.91
N LYS A 150 15.41 -5.08 1.89
CA LYS A 150 16.16 -6.09 1.12
C LYS A 150 17.36 -5.49 0.40
N ARG A 151 17.22 -4.25 -0.14
CA ARG A 151 18.32 -3.55 -0.80
C ARG A 151 19.46 -3.25 0.18
N LEU A 152 19.15 -2.69 1.35
CA LEU A 152 20.13 -2.36 2.40
C LEU A 152 20.79 -3.62 2.95
N ALA A 153 20.02 -4.66 3.24
CA ALA A 153 20.56 -5.94 3.75
C ALA A 153 21.56 -6.57 2.78
N ARG A 154 21.28 -6.53 1.46
CA ARG A 154 22.22 -7.03 0.43
C ARG A 154 23.53 -6.24 0.36
N GLN A 155 23.53 -4.99 0.83
CA GLN A 155 24.73 -4.13 0.89
C GLN A 155 25.49 -4.28 2.20
N GLY A 156 25.02 -5.12 3.14
CA GLY A 156 25.65 -5.33 4.45
C GLY A 156 25.42 -4.19 5.45
N HIS A 157 24.44 -3.30 5.19
CA HIS A 157 24.11 -2.23 6.14
C HIS A 157 23.41 -2.77 7.38
N VAL A 158 23.74 -2.20 8.54
CA VAL A 158 22.93 -2.35 9.75
C VAL A 158 21.68 -1.48 9.57
N ILE A 159 20.50 -2.11 9.68
CA ILE A 159 19.22 -1.43 9.46
C ILE A 159 18.65 -1.02 10.81
N ALA A 160 18.73 0.27 11.14
CA ALA A 160 18.08 0.83 12.32
C ALA A 160 16.56 0.91 12.11
N GLN A 161 15.79 0.90 13.19
CA GLN A 161 14.32 0.84 13.14
C GLN A 161 13.70 2.03 12.39
N ASP A 162 14.23 3.23 12.56
CA ASP A 162 13.79 4.48 11.94
C ASP A 162 14.30 4.68 10.50
N SER A 163 15.26 3.85 10.08
CA SER A 163 15.89 3.97 8.76
C SER A 163 14.98 3.54 7.60
N LEU A 164 13.84 2.95 7.90
CA LEU A 164 12.85 2.47 6.91
C LEU A 164 11.57 3.31 6.86
N THR A 165 11.51 4.44 7.57
CA THR A 165 10.39 5.38 7.42
C THR A 165 10.30 5.88 5.98
N LEU A 166 9.11 6.31 5.55
CA LEU A 166 8.90 6.82 4.19
C LEU A 166 9.87 7.96 3.86
N SER A 167 10.03 8.92 4.77
CA SER A 167 10.98 10.04 4.62
C SER A 167 12.42 9.56 4.49
N SER A 168 12.89 8.68 5.39
CA SER A 168 14.26 8.13 5.33
C SER A 168 14.53 7.33 4.08
N CYS A 169 13.52 6.58 3.59
CA CYS A 169 13.64 5.87 2.31
C CYS A 169 13.75 6.87 1.16
N ARG A 170 12.90 7.89 1.10
CA ARG A 170 12.87 8.90 0.03
C ARG A 170 14.17 9.70 -0.04
N GLU A 171 14.72 10.10 1.10
CA GLU A 171 16.00 10.82 1.20
C GLU A 171 17.15 10.09 0.48
N ARG A 172 17.24 8.75 0.61
CA ARG A 172 18.26 7.94 -0.08
C ARG A 172 18.17 7.99 -1.59
N TYR A 173 16.99 8.27 -2.13
CA TYR A 173 16.75 8.46 -3.57
C TYR A 173 16.76 9.93 -3.97
N ARG A 174 17.09 10.87 -3.04
CA ARG A 174 17.09 12.32 -3.25
C ARG A 174 15.76 12.83 -3.79
N LEU A 175 14.67 12.23 -3.32
CA LEU A 175 13.32 12.69 -3.63
C LEU A 175 12.96 13.89 -2.72
N PRO A 176 12.12 14.82 -3.19
CA PRO A 176 11.69 15.97 -2.40
C PRO A 176 11.03 15.55 -1.08
N GLU A 177 11.19 16.36 -0.02
CA GLU A 177 10.44 16.18 1.22
C GLU A 177 8.99 16.59 1.03
N TYR A 178 8.09 15.86 1.67
CA TYR A 178 6.69 16.19 1.81
C TYR A 178 6.31 16.35 3.28
N ASN A 179 5.29 17.19 3.55
CA ASN A 179 4.64 17.17 4.86
C ASN A 179 3.88 15.85 4.99
N CYS A 180 4.41 14.95 5.82
CA CYS A 180 3.85 13.63 6.08
C CYS A 180 2.50 13.70 6.80
N HIS A 181 1.86 12.54 6.93
CA HIS A 181 0.61 12.33 7.65
C HIS A 181 -0.63 12.96 6.96
N ASN A 182 -0.65 12.85 5.65
CA ASN A 182 -1.85 13.02 4.85
C ASN A 182 -1.89 11.88 3.83
N ALA A 183 -2.92 11.04 3.87
CA ALA A 183 -2.98 9.82 3.08
C ALA A 183 -2.71 10.04 1.57
N LEU A 184 -3.21 11.12 0.96
CA LEU A 184 -2.95 11.39 -0.45
C LEU A 184 -1.48 11.79 -0.70
N THR A 185 -0.91 12.61 0.18
CA THR A 185 0.49 13.03 0.10
C THR A 185 1.41 11.80 0.28
N ASP A 186 1.10 10.94 1.25
CA ASP A 186 1.93 9.77 1.56
C ASP A 186 1.78 8.67 0.50
N ALA A 187 0.58 8.47 -0.09
CA ALA A 187 0.40 7.63 -1.26
C ALA A 187 1.20 8.15 -2.48
N MET A 188 1.21 9.48 -2.71
CA MET A 188 2.02 10.10 -3.78
C MET A 188 3.51 9.91 -3.52
N ALA A 189 3.96 10.18 -2.29
CA ALA A 189 5.33 9.99 -1.84
C ALA A 189 5.80 8.53 -2.02
N THR A 190 4.92 7.58 -1.71
CA THR A 190 5.15 6.14 -1.88
C THR A 190 5.22 5.76 -3.37
N ALA A 191 4.37 6.34 -4.22
CA ALA A 191 4.39 6.12 -5.67
C ALA A 191 5.71 6.57 -6.30
N GLU A 192 6.18 7.75 -5.96
CA GLU A 192 7.48 8.26 -6.42
C GLU A 192 8.65 7.40 -5.92
N LEU A 193 8.61 7.01 -4.63
CA LEU A 193 9.62 6.12 -4.05
C LEU A 193 9.67 4.79 -4.80
N PHE A 194 8.52 4.17 -5.06
CA PHE A 194 8.45 2.91 -5.79
C PHE A 194 9.08 3.01 -7.18
N LEU A 195 8.75 4.07 -7.94
CA LEU A 195 9.33 4.29 -9.26
C LEU A 195 10.85 4.47 -9.20
N ALA A 196 11.35 5.21 -8.21
CA ALA A 196 12.79 5.39 -7.99
C ALA A 196 13.47 4.06 -7.64
N GLN A 197 12.88 3.27 -6.72
CA GLN A 197 13.39 1.95 -6.33
C GLN A 197 13.45 0.99 -7.51
N ALA A 198 12.35 0.87 -8.28
CA ALA A 198 12.28 -0.02 -9.44
C ALA A 198 13.35 0.35 -10.49
N ASN A 199 13.50 1.63 -10.78
CA ASN A 199 14.54 2.11 -11.73
C ASN A 199 15.96 1.84 -11.21
N GLN A 200 16.25 2.09 -9.95
CA GLN A 200 17.57 1.84 -9.36
C GLN A 200 17.91 0.35 -9.33
N ILE A 201 16.95 -0.53 -9.04
CA ILE A 201 17.16 -1.98 -9.02
C ILE A 201 17.36 -2.51 -10.44
N SER A 202 16.57 -2.04 -11.39
CA SER A 202 16.59 -2.46 -12.79
C SER A 202 17.91 -2.12 -13.48
N ARG A 203 18.49 -0.95 -13.17
CA ARG A 203 19.70 -0.42 -13.85
C ARG A 203 19.58 -0.49 -15.39
N GLY A 204 18.39 -0.20 -15.92
CA GLY A 204 18.10 -0.26 -17.34
C GLY A 204 17.87 -1.66 -17.92
N LYS A 205 17.85 -2.71 -17.07
CA LYS A 205 17.54 -4.09 -17.49
C LYS A 205 16.09 -4.45 -17.17
N PRO A 206 15.50 -5.44 -17.85
CA PRO A 206 14.19 -5.96 -17.48
C PRO A 206 14.17 -6.43 -16.02
N LEU A 207 13.17 -5.97 -15.27
CA LEU A 207 12.97 -6.32 -13.87
C LEU A 207 11.59 -6.98 -13.72
N LEU A 208 11.55 -8.19 -13.20
CA LEU A 208 10.29 -8.91 -12.99
C LEU A 208 9.67 -8.49 -11.66
N VAL A 209 8.33 -8.45 -11.61
CA VAL A 209 7.56 -8.12 -10.39
C VAL A 209 8.03 -8.95 -9.19
N LYS A 210 8.22 -10.27 -9.34
CA LYS A 210 8.70 -11.16 -8.26
C LYS A 210 10.04 -10.74 -7.63
N HIS A 211 10.85 -9.97 -8.31
CA HIS A 211 12.14 -9.50 -7.76
C HIS A 211 11.98 -8.30 -6.84
N LEU A 212 10.77 -7.70 -6.80
CA LEU A 212 10.38 -6.60 -5.92
C LEU A 212 9.61 -7.07 -4.66
N MET A 213 9.23 -8.35 -4.61
CA MET A 213 8.50 -8.94 -3.48
C MET A 213 9.39 -9.26 -2.28
#